data_477e415c860fb47f5929b68eed4049ca
#
_entry.id   477e415c860fb47f5929b68eed4049ca
#
_cell.length_a   1.000
_cell.length_b   1.000
_cell.length_c   1.000
_cell.angle_alpha   90.00
_cell.angle_beta   90.00
_cell.angle_gamma   90.00
#
_symmetry.space_group_name_H-M   'P 1'
#
loop_
_entity.id
_entity.type
_entity.pdbx_description
1 polymer ?
#
loop_
_entity_poly.entity_id
_entity_poly.type
_entity_poly.pdbx_seq_one_letter_code
_entity_poly.pdbx_strand_id
1 'polypeptide(L)'
;MRNMFLSAVAIVLAAAVVAPAALDCSRATSNAEKMVCSNSRLALAEERMVYAFRGAIRRGADPDALMQSQRRWTAEIRDACNEVECMLKAYEDRTAELENP
;
A
#
# COMPACT_ATOMS: atom_id res chain seq x y z
N MET A 1 -9.11 18.28 46.91
CA MET A 1 -8.99 18.03 46.32
C MET A 1 -8.71 17.53 45.40
N ARG A 2 -8.89 17.29 45.03
CA ARG A 2 -8.59 16.79 44.15
C ARG A 2 -8.59 16.49 43.14
N ASN A 3 -8.54 16.36 42.66
CA ASN A 3 -8.46 16.22 41.63
C ASN A 3 -8.27 15.67 40.80
N MET A 4 -8.33 15.29 40.44
CA MET A 4 -8.07 14.77 39.74
C MET A 4 -8.06 14.60 38.67
N PHE A 5 -7.77 14.73 38.18
CA PHE A 5 -7.66 14.61 37.11
C PHE A 5 -7.56 13.89 36.41
N LEU A 6 -7.84 13.53 36.03
CA LEU A 6 -7.88 12.77 35.38
C LEU A 6 -7.80 12.99 34.18
N SER A 7 -7.02 13.13 33.82
CA SER A 7 -6.64 13.13 32.48
C SER A 7 -7.17 11.91 31.85
N ALA A 8 -8.26 12.04 31.36
CA ALA A 8 -8.73 11.22 30.33
C ALA A 8 -7.67 11.30 29.25
N VAL A 9 -6.84 10.36 29.22
CA VAL A 9 -6.05 10.14 28.06
C VAL A 9 -7.03 9.77 26.97
N ALA A 10 -7.39 10.73 26.19
CA ALA A 10 -8.02 10.44 24.94
C ALA A 10 -7.02 9.64 24.13
N ILE A 11 -7.13 8.36 24.21
CA ILE A 11 -6.47 7.52 23.26
C ILE A 11 -7.23 7.76 21.97
N VAL A 12 -6.71 8.66 21.18
CA VAL A 12 -7.14 8.76 19.82
C VAL A 12 -6.59 7.52 19.16
N LEU A 13 -7.40 6.50 19.14
CA LEU A 13 -7.22 5.44 18.19
C LEU A 13 -7.51 6.06 16.84
N ALA A 14 -6.51 6.67 16.26
CA ALA A 14 -6.56 6.95 14.87
C ALA A 14 -6.84 5.62 14.22
N ALA A 15 -8.04 5.49 13.66
CA ALA A 15 -8.37 4.33 12.88
C ALA A 15 -7.23 4.17 11.88
N ALA A 16 -6.47 3.14 12.05
CA ALA A 16 -5.39 2.85 11.15
C ALA A 16 -6.02 2.74 9.77
N VAL A 17 -5.65 3.65 8.89
CA VAL A 17 -6.03 3.53 7.49
C VAL A 17 -5.37 2.26 7.00
N VAL A 18 -6.17 1.24 6.71
CA VAL A 18 -5.67 0.00 6.15
C VAL A 18 -5.24 0.31 4.73
N ALA A 19 -3.95 0.45 4.56
CA ALA A 19 -3.34 0.67 3.25
C ALA A 19 -2.05 -0.13 3.22
N PRO A 20 -1.62 -0.59 2.04
CA PRO A 20 -0.29 -1.15 1.95
C PRO A 20 0.68 -0.07 2.38
N ALA A 21 1.64 -0.42 3.20
CA ALA A 21 2.70 0.50 3.55
C ALA A 21 3.46 0.84 2.27
N ALA A 22 3.80 2.12 2.09
CA ALA A 22 4.72 2.49 1.04
C ALA A 22 6.02 1.72 1.24
N LEU A 23 6.62 1.29 0.15
CA LEU A 23 7.83 0.47 0.21
C LEU A 23 8.95 1.24 0.90
N ASP A 24 9.48 0.64 1.96
CA ASP A 24 10.62 1.19 2.68
C ASP A 24 11.90 0.63 2.06
N CYS A 25 12.58 1.46 1.29
CA CYS A 25 13.77 1.04 0.54
C CYS A 25 14.94 0.67 1.45
N SER A 26 14.96 1.16 2.68
CA SER A 26 16.00 0.75 3.63
C SER A 26 15.85 -0.70 4.09
N ARG A 27 14.67 -1.30 3.83
CA ARG A 27 14.35 -2.67 4.21
C ARG A 27 14.10 -3.56 3.01
N ALA A 28 14.41 -3.09 1.81
CA ALA A 28 14.20 -3.86 0.60
C ALA A 28 15.09 -5.10 0.59
N THR A 29 14.48 -6.28 0.50
CA THR A 29 15.19 -7.56 0.51
C THR A 29 14.97 -8.38 -0.75
N SER A 30 13.77 -8.34 -1.33
CA SER A 30 13.48 -9.09 -2.54
C SER A 30 14.02 -8.38 -3.79
N ASN A 31 14.21 -9.14 -4.87
CA ASN A 31 14.61 -8.55 -6.15
C ASN A 31 13.58 -7.52 -6.63
N ALA A 32 12.30 -7.82 -6.47
CA ALA A 32 11.23 -6.89 -6.86
C ALA A 32 11.31 -5.59 -6.08
N GLU A 33 11.48 -5.67 -4.77
CA GLU A 33 11.60 -4.47 -3.92
C GLU A 33 12.81 -3.63 -4.30
N LYS A 34 13.95 -4.29 -4.52
CA LYS A 34 15.17 -3.59 -4.92
C LYS A 34 15.02 -2.92 -6.27
N MET A 35 14.30 -3.56 -7.18
CA MET A 35 14.04 -2.99 -8.50
C MET A 35 13.18 -1.72 -8.39
N VAL A 36 12.13 -1.74 -7.57
CA VAL A 36 11.30 -0.56 -7.34
C VAL A 36 12.16 0.57 -6.75
N CYS A 37 12.99 0.24 -5.78
CA CYS A 37 13.81 1.24 -5.09
C CYS A 37 14.91 1.84 -5.97
N SER A 38 15.34 1.12 -7.01
CA SER A 38 16.41 1.59 -7.89
C SER A 38 15.92 2.21 -9.20
N ASN A 39 14.60 2.28 -9.41
CA ASN A 39 14.03 2.79 -10.65
C ASN A 39 12.95 3.81 -10.35
N SER A 40 13.16 5.06 -10.77
CA SER A 40 12.25 6.16 -10.43
C SER A 40 10.85 5.99 -11.04
N ARG A 41 10.75 5.36 -12.22
CA ARG A 41 9.44 5.09 -12.83
C ARG A 41 8.65 4.09 -12.01
N LEU A 42 9.32 3.06 -11.50
CA LEU A 42 8.68 2.06 -10.63
C LEU A 42 8.32 2.65 -9.29
N ALA A 43 9.17 3.48 -8.70
CA ALA A 43 8.88 4.15 -7.45
C ALA A 43 7.62 5.02 -7.58
N LEU A 44 7.48 5.74 -8.68
CA LEU A 44 6.30 6.57 -8.94
C LEU A 44 5.05 5.69 -9.14
N ALA A 45 5.19 4.58 -9.86
CA ALA A 45 4.08 3.65 -10.08
C ALA A 45 3.60 3.05 -8.76
N GLU A 46 4.52 2.73 -7.87
CA GLU A 46 4.22 2.22 -6.53
C GLU A 46 3.41 3.28 -5.74
N GLU A 47 3.83 4.53 -5.76
CA GLU A 47 3.11 5.61 -5.07
C GLU A 47 1.68 5.78 -5.62
N ARG A 48 1.53 5.73 -6.92
CA ARG A 48 0.22 5.85 -7.56
C ARG A 48 -0.71 4.71 -7.15
N MET A 49 -0.18 3.50 -7.09
CA MET A 49 -0.94 2.33 -6.68
C MET A 49 -1.39 2.46 -5.22
N VAL A 50 -0.51 2.90 -4.33
CA VAL A 50 -0.86 3.12 -2.92
C VAL A 50 -1.95 4.18 -2.80
N TYR A 51 -1.86 5.26 -3.56
CA TYR A 51 -2.88 6.31 -3.58
C TYR A 51 -4.23 5.76 -4.07
N ALA A 52 -4.21 4.96 -5.12
CA ALA A 52 -5.43 4.33 -5.63
C ALA A 52 -6.04 3.34 -4.64
N PHE A 53 -5.21 2.61 -3.90
CA PHE A 53 -5.67 1.72 -2.84
C PHE A 53 -6.43 2.50 -1.77
N ARG A 54 -5.85 3.60 -1.29
CA ARG A 54 -6.52 4.46 -0.31
C ARG A 54 -7.82 5.03 -0.85
N GLY A 55 -7.84 5.37 -2.13
CA GLY A 55 -9.05 5.84 -2.80
C GLY A 55 -10.16 4.81 -2.80
N ALA A 56 -9.81 3.54 -3.04
CA ALA A 56 -10.78 2.44 -3.01
C ALA A 56 -11.40 2.30 -1.61
N ILE A 57 -10.60 2.40 -0.56
CA ILE A 57 -11.09 2.36 0.82
C ILE A 57 -12.08 3.52 1.05
N ARG A 58 -11.72 4.74 0.62
CA ARG A 58 -12.60 5.90 0.79
C ARG A 58 -13.93 5.74 0.05
N ARG A 59 -13.93 4.99 -1.04
CA ARG A 59 -15.17 4.73 -1.81
C ARG A 59 -15.98 3.55 -1.27
N GLY A 60 -15.54 2.94 -0.16
CA GLY A 60 -16.30 1.92 0.53
C GLY A 60 -15.86 0.48 0.27
N ALA A 61 -14.70 0.25 -0.34
CA ALA A 61 -14.19 -1.10 -0.48
C ALA A 61 -13.96 -1.71 0.90
N ASP A 62 -14.22 -3.02 1.02
CA ASP A 62 -13.96 -3.72 2.27
C ASP A 62 -12.45 -3.80 2.52
N PRO A 63 -11.94 -3.22 3.63
CA PRO A 63 -10.50 -3.15 3.86
C PRO A 63 -9.81 -4.50 3.92
N ASP A 64 -10.43 -5.48 4.57
CA ASP A 64 -9.80 -6.80 4.74
C ASP A 64 -9.73 -7.54 3.41
N ALA A 65 -10.81 -7.52 2.64
CA ALA A 65 -10.83 -8.16 1.33
C ALA A 65 -9.85 -7.48 0.37
N LEU A 66 -9.77 -6.15 0.42
CA LEU A 66 -8.86 -5.41 -0.44
C LEU A 66 -7.41 -5.70 -0.08
N MET A 67 -7.11 -5.81 1.21
CA MET A 67 -5.77 -6.12 1.69
C MET A 67 -5.34 -7.54 1.30
N GLN A 68 -6.27 -8.51 1.36
CA GLN A 68 -5.99 -9.88 0.90
C GLN A 68 -5.70 -9.89 -0.60
N SER A 69 -6.51 -9.18 -1.38
CA SER A 69 -6.32 -9.02 -2.82
C SER A 69 -4.94 -8.41 -3.10
N GLN A 70 -4.54 -7.42 -2.32
CA GLN A 70 -3.25 -6.75 -2.48
C GLN A 70 -2.10 -7.71 -2.20
N ARG A 71 -2.21 -8.53 -1.17
CA ARG A 71 -1.16 -9.51 -0.86
C ARG A 71 -1.01 -10.54 -1.96
N ARG A 72 -2.13 -11.01 -2.53
CA ARG A 72 -2.07 -11.93 -3.67
C ARG A 72 -1.42 -11.28 -4.87
N TRP A 73 -1.80 -10.05 -5.18
CA TRP A 73 -1.19 -9.32 -6.30
C TRP A 73 0.32 -9.17 -6.10
N THR A 74 0.75 -8.80 -4.90
CA THR A 74 2.18 -8.66 -4.61
C THR A 74 2.92 -9.97 -4.85
N ALA A 75 2.42 -11.07 -4.30
CA ALA A 75 3.10 -12.36 -4.37
C ALA A 75 3.04 -12.99 -5.76
N GLU A 76 1.91 -12.89 -6.45
CA GLU A 76 1.67 -13.64 -7.67
C GLU A 76 1.93 -12.84 -8.94
N ILE A 77 1.85 -11.52 -8.86
CA ILE A 77 2.00 -10.65 -10.03
C ILE A 77 3.28 -9.83 -9.94
N ARG A 78 3.40 -8.95 -8.93
CA ARG A 78 4.56 -8.07 -8.82
C ARG A 78 5.85 -8.87 -8.66
N ASP A 79 5.88 -9.78 -7.71
CA ASP A 79 7.10 -10.52 -7.37
C ASP A 79 7.48 -11.57 -8.43
N ALA A 80 6.57 -11.87 -9.36
CA ALA A 80 6.86 -12.73 -10.49
C ALA A 80 7.60 -12.00 -11.62
N CYS A 81 7.65 -10.66 -11.58
CA CYS A 81 8.34 -9.88 -12.59
C CYS A 81 9.85 -9.83 -12.33
N ASN A 82 10.62 -9.96 -13.41
CA ASN A 82 12.09 -9.85 -13.35
C ASN A 82 12.61 -8.65 -14.14
N GLU A 83 11.72 -7.87 -14.73
CA GLU A 83 12.09 -6.76 -15.59
C GLU A 83 11.23 -5.54 -15.29
N VAL A 84 11.79 -4.36 -15.55
CA VAL A 84 11.13 -3.08 -15.28
C VAL A 84 9.79 -2.98 -16.01
N GLU A 85 9.75 -3.33 -17.30
CA GLU A 85 8.51 -3.17 -18.08
C GLU A 85 7.40 -4.11 -17.58
N CYS A 86 7.75 -5.33 -17.18
CA CYS A 86 6.81 -6.25 -16.55
C CYS A 86 6.20 -5.61 -15.29
N MET A 87 7.04 -5.05 -14.44
CA MET A 87 6.58 -4.45 -13.19
C MET A 87 5.75 -3.18 -13.43
N LEU A 88 6.15 -2.35 -14.39
CA LEU A 88 5.36 -1.16 -14.72
C LEU A 88 3.94 -1.55 -15.14
N LYS A 89 3.84 -2.56 -16.01
CA LYS A 89 2.52 -3.04 -16.42
C LYS A 89 1.73 -3.58 -15.24
N ALA A 90 2.38 -4.34 -14.37
CA ALA A 90 1.72 -4.90 -13.18
C ALA A 90 1.16 -3.79 -12.30
N TYR A 91 1.94 -2.74 -12.03
CA TYR A 91 1.49 -1.60 -11.24
C TYR A 91 0.36 -0.84 -11.94
N GLU A 92 0.47 -0.61 -13.23
CA GLU A 92 -0.55 0.12 -14.00
C GLU A 92 -1.88 -0.63 -13.99
N ASP A 93 -1.84 -1.94 -14.24
CA ASP A 93 -3.04 -2.77 -14.23
C ASP A 93 -3.67 -2.77 -12.83
N ARG A 94 -2.86 -2.92 -11.78
CA ARG A 94 -3.37 -2.91 -10.41
C ARG A 94 -4.00 -1.57 -10.05
N THR A 95 -3.34 -0.48 -10.42
CA THR A 95 -3.86 0.87 -10.17
C THR A 95 -5.21 1.05 -10.84
N ALA A 96 -5.35 0.61 -12.08
CA ALA A 96 -6.62 0.68 -12.81
C ALA A 96 -7.71 -0.14 -12.11
N GLU A 97 -7.39 -1.35 -11.64
CA GLU A 97 -8.34 -2.18 -10.89
C GLU A 97 -8.83 -1.47 -9.63
N LEU A 98 -7.91 -0.81 -8.91
CA LEU A 98 -8.23 -0.11 -7.68
C LEU A 98 -9.07 1.14 -7.92
N GLU A 99 -8.89 1.79 -9.06
CA GLU A 99 -9.65 2.98 -9.43
C GLU A 99 -11.03 2.65 -9.96
N ASN A 100 -11.20 1.47 -10.52
CA ASN A 100 -12.46 1.03 -11.14
C ASN A 100 -12.82 -0.36 -10.61
N PRO A 101 -13.19 -0.45 -9.35
CA PRO A 101 -13.53 -1.73 -8.73
C PRO A 101 -14.83 -2.31 -9.28
#